data_704a7bf129d60dd3998ff2c578ce1813
#
_entry.id   704a7bf129d60dd3998ff2c578ce1813
#
_cell.length_a   1.000
_cell.length_b   1.000
_cell.length_c   1.000
_cell.angle_alpha   90.00
_cell.angle_beta   90.00
_cell.angle_gamma   90.00
#
_symmetry.space_group_name_H-M   'P 1'
#
loop_
_entity.id
_entity.type
_entity.pdbx_description
1 polymer ?
#
loop_
_entity_poly.entity_id
_entity_poly.type
_entity_poly.pdbx_seq_one_letter_code
_entity_poly.pdbx_strand_id
1 'polypeptide(L)'
;MIKANAHKYSVSAMCRVLQVNRSTYYYEAAAKKDESKLTADIQEIFRKSRNHYGTRKIKKELADCGKQVSRRRIGRIMKQEGLVSSYTTAQFKPQKDRCNESKVANVLNRQFQNQPYRNVVVSDLTYVRVRNHWNYICILIDLFNREIVGYSAGEHKTAELVKQAFRKVEGNLSEIHIFHTDRGNEFKNETIEELLETFHIECSLSHK
;
A
#
# COMPACT_ATOMS: atom_id res chain seq x y z
N MET A 1 30.73 -18.85 39.29
CA MET A 1 31.05 -20.06 40.07
C MET A 1 32.25 -20.83 39.48
N ILE A 2 32.23 -21.37 38.23
CA ILE A 2 33.36 -22.15 37.70
C ILE A 2 34.66 -21.34 37.62
N LYS A 3 34.66 -20.12 37.08
CA LYS A 3 35.85 -19.25 37.00
C LYS A 3 36.49 -18.97 38.38
N ALA A 4 35.68 -18.79 39.41
CA ALA A 4 36.16 -18.50 40.76
C ALA A 4 36.84 -19.72 41.46
N ASN A 5 36.56 -20.93 41.02
CA ASN A 5 37.07 -22.17 41.62
C ASN A 5 38.01 -22.96 40.67
N ALA A 6 38.37 -22.40 39.53
CA ALA A 6 39.21 -23.08 38.52
C ALA A 6 40.65 -23.39 39.02
N HIS A 7 41.09 -22.71 40.08
CA HIS A 7 42.37 -22.97 40.72
C HIS A 7 42.33 -24.16 41.71
N LYS A 8 41.13 -24.55 42.20
CA LYS A 8 40.96 -25.64 43.15
C LYS A 8 40.47 -26.93 42.51
N TYR A 9 39.64 -26.83 41.50
CA TYR A 9 38.98 -27.97 40.87
C TYR A 9 39.12 -27.95 39.34
N SER A 10 39.18 -29.13 38.79
CA SER A 10 39.21 -29.29 37.33
C SER A 10 37.94 -28.68 36.68
N VAL A 11 38.14 -27.80 35.71
CA VAL A 11 37.04 -27.21 34.91
C VAL A 11 36.13 -28.28 34.32
N SER A 12 36.70 -29.40 33.85
CA SER A 12 35.96 -30.53 33.30
C SER A 12 35.05 -31.19 34.35
N ALA A 13 35.54 -31.37 35.59
CA ALA A 13 34.75 -31.94 36.67
C ALA A 13 33.61 -31.00 37.11
N MET A 14 33.90 -29.71 37.22
CA MET A 14 32.88 -28.70 37.53
C MET A 14 31.80 -28.57 36.47
N CYS A 15 32.19 -28.59 35.20
CA CYS A 15 31.22 -28.54 34.09
C CYS A 15 30.32 -29.79 34.08
N ARG A 16 30.85 -30.97 34.41
CA ARG A 16 30.07 -32.21 34.48
C ARG A 16 29.07 -32.15 35.64
N VAL A 17 29.47 -31.75 36.80
CA VAL A 17 28.61 -31.65 37.98
C VAL A 17 27.51 -30.61 37.80
N LEU A 18 27.83 -29.48 37.17
CA LEU A 18 26.89 -28.39 36.93
C LEU A 18 26.09 -28.57 35.61
N GLN A 19 26.29 -29.67 34.88
CA GLN A 19 25.64 -29.95 33.61
C GLN A 19 25.78 -28.82 32.58
N VAL A 20 26.93 -28.12 32.58
CA VAL A 20 27.25 -27.05 31.62
C VAL A 20 28.27 -27.56 30.62
N ASN A 21 28.02 -27.31 29.31
CA ASN A 21 28.98 -27.66 28.28
C ASN A 21 30.32 -26.92 28.49
N ARG A 22 31.45 -27.62 28.35
CA ARG A 22 32.78 -27.00 28.44
C ARG A 22 32.98 -25.86 27.45
N SER A 23 32.40 -25.98 26.25
CA SER A 23 32.43 -24.92 25.24
C SER A 23 31.81 -23.61 25.74
N THR A 24 30.78 -23.67 26.59
CA THR A 24 30.16 -22.50 27.20
C THR A 24 31.11 -21.78 28.16
N TYR A 25 31.95 -22.53 28.88
CA TYR A 25 32.95 -21.95 29.80
C TYR A 25 34.06 -21.22 29.03
N TYR A 26 34.55 -21.80 27.94
CA TYR A 26 35.62 -21.22 27.12
C TYR A 26 35.11 -20.26 26.05
N TYR A 27 33.77 -20.11 25.88
CA TYR A 27 33.23 -19.19 24.92
C TYR A 27 33.47 -17.74 25.33
N GLU A 28 34.29 -17.08 24.57
CA GLU A 28 34.46 -15.64 24.62
C GLU A 28 33.69 -15.01 23.45
N ALA A 29 32.71 -14.18 23.77
CA ALA A 29 31.97 -13.46 22.74
C ALA A 29 32.93 -12.52 22.01
N ALA A 30 33.03 -12.67 20.70
CA ALA A 30 33.79 -11.76 19.87
C ALA A 30 33.31 -10.31 20.12
N ALA A 31 34.26 -9.39 20.25
CA ALA A 31 33.95 -7.97 20.42
C ALA A 31 33.02 -7.52 19.28
N LYS A 32 31.92 -6.86 19.62
CA LYS A 32 31.01 -6.31 18.62
C LYS A 32 31.77 -5.32 17.78
N LYS A 33 31.80 -5.54 16.46
CA LYS A 33 32.36 -4.58 15.52
C LYS A 33 31.60 -3.27 15.63
N ASP A 34 32.33 -2.15 15.64
CA ASP A 34 31.71 -0.84 15.58
C ASP A 34 30.93 -0.71 14.25
N GLU A 35 29.64 -0.51 14.34
CA GLU A 35 28.72 -0.39 13.20
C GLU A 35 28.19 1.05 13.05
N SER A 36 28.71 2.01 13.84
CA SER A 36 28.21 3.39 13.89
C SER A 36 28.20 4.06 12.52
N LYS A 37 29.30 3.92 11.75
CA LYS A 37 29.39 4.47 10.38
C LYS A 37 28.38 3.83 9.44
N LEU A 38 28.21 2.50 9.49
CA LEU A 38 27.25 1.80 8.65
C LEU A 38 25.82 2.16 9.03
N THR A 39 25.55 2.33 10.31
CA THR A 39 24.22 2.76 10.80
C THR A 39 23.88 4.15 10.28
N ALA A 40 24.83 5.09 10.35
CA ALA A 40 24.65 6.45 9.81
C ALA A 40 24.36 6.44 8.29
N ASP A 41 25.11 5.65 7.52
CA ASP A 41 24.88 5.51 6.07
C ASP A 41 23.47 4.97 5.78
N ILE A 42 23.03 3.94 6.52
CA ILE A 42 21.69 3.36 6.34
C ILE A 42 20.60 4.37 6.68
N GLN A 43 20.75 5.13 7.77
CA GLN A 43 19.81 6.18 8.16
C GLN A 43 19.72 7.28 7.12
N GLU A 44 20.85 7.70 6.56
CA GLU A 44 20.92 8.73 5.52
C GLU A 44 20.21 8.28 4.24
N ILE A 45 20.51 7.06 3.75
CA ILE A 45 19.86 6.49 2.56
C ILE A 45 18.36 6.36 2.80
N PHE A 46 17.96 5.88 3.97
CA PHE A 46 16.55 5.72 4.32
C PHE A 46 15.81 7.06 4.31
N ARG A 47 16.38 8.11 4.90
CA ARG A 47 15.83 9.47 4.92
C ARG A 47 15.75 10.08 3.52
N LYS A 48 16.82 9.95 2.70
CA LYS A 48 16.83 10.41 1.30
C LYS A 48 15.72 9.76 0.47
N SER A 49 15.39 8.51 0.76
CA SER A 49 14.29 7.80 0.12
C SER A 49 12.89 8.19 0.63
N ARG A 50 12.76 9.20 1.49
CA ARG A 50 11.52 9.58 2.17
C ARG A 50 10.88 8.39 2.91
N ASN A 51 11.70 7.58 3.57
CA ASN A 51 11.32 6.38 4.31
C ASN A 51 10.67 5.26 3.45
N HIS A 52 10.96 5.23 2.15
CA HIS A 52 10.39 4.22 1.25
C HIS A 52 11.27 2.99 1.09
N TYR A 53 12.59 3.11 1.29
CA TYR A 53 13.50 2.00 1.00
C TYR A 53 13.49 0.94 2.09
N GLY A 54 13.34 -0.31 1.65
CA GLY A 54 13.59 -1.50 2.47
C GLY A 54 15.00 -2.05 2.23
N THR A 55 15.33 -3.13 2.94
CA THR A 55 16.67 -3.74 2.95
C THR A 55 17.27 -4.04 1.57
N ARG A 56 16.43 -4.34 0.54
CA ARG A 56 16.90 -4.63 -0.82
C ARG A 56 17.44 -3.39 -1.51
N LYS A 57 16.70 -2.29 -1.46
CA LYS A 57 17.09 -1.02 -2.09
C LYS A 57 18.26 -0.40 -1.35
N ILE A 58 18.24 -0.39 -0.01
CA ILE A 58 19.39 0.09 0.80
C ILE A 58 20.66 -0.71 0.50
N LYS A 59 20.55 -2.05 0.32
CA LYS A 59 21.72 -2.85 -0.08
C LYS A 59 22.29 -2.40 -1.41
N LYS A 60 21.44 -2.08 -2.39
CA LYS A 60 21.88 -1.60 -3.71
C LYS A 60 22.62 -0.27 -3.60
N GLU A 61 22.03 0.71 -2.93
CA GLU A 61 22.65 2.03 -2.69
C GLU A 61 24.00 1.92 -1.99
N LEU A 62 24.12 1.06 -0.96
CA LEU A 62 25.38 0.81 -0.30
C LEU A 62 26.41 0.17 -1.23
N ALA A 63 25.99 -0.75 -2.11
CA ALA A 63 26.87 -1.38 -3.09
C ALA A 63 27.36 -0.37 -4.14
N ASP A 64 26.48 0.52 -4.61
CA ASP A 64 26.82 1.59 -5.54
C ASP A 64 27.83 2.59 -4.91
N CYS A 65 27.82 2.72 -3.56
CA CYS A 65 28.84 3.43 -2.79
C CYS A 65 30.07 2.56 -2.42
N GLY A 66 30.24 1.39 -3.03
CA GLY A 66 31.38 0.48 -2.79
C GLY A 66 31.31 -0.32 -1.50
N LYS A 67 30.18 -0.31 -0.76
CA LYS A 67 30.02 -1.02 0.53
C LYS A 67 29.23 -2.30 0.37
N GLN A 68 29.88 -3.45 0.42
CA GLN A 68 29.24 -4.76 0.34
C GLN A 68 28.68 -5.20 1.70
N VAL A 69 27.37 -5.14 1.88
CA VAL A 69 26.70 -5.47 3.13
C VAL A 69 25.56 -6.49 2.91
N SER A 70 25.45 -7.48 3.79
CA SER A 70 24.37 -8.46 3.69
C SER A 70 23.02 -7.86 4.09
N ARG A 71 21.93 -8.33 3.45
CA ARG A 71 20.57 -7.89 3.78
C ARG A 71 20.18 -8.18 5.25
N ARG A 72 20.68 -9.29 5.82
CA ARG A 72 20.43 -9.63 7.24
C ARG A 72 21.02 -8.56 8.16
N ARG A 73 22.24 -8.09 7.86
CA ARG A 73 22.92 -7.05 8.65
C ARG A 73 22.17 -5.73 8.56
N ILE A 74 21.79 -5.32 7.35
CA ILE A 74 20.97 -4.11 7.12
C ILE A 74 19.64 -4.22 7.88
N GLY A 75 18.93 -5.35 7.76
CA GLY A 75 17.65 -5.55 8.43
C GLY A 75 17.73 -5.50 9.95
N ARG A 76 18.84 -6.04 10.53
CA ARG A 76 19.10 -5.94 11.97
C ARG A 76 19.28 -4.49 12.41
N ILE A 77 20.10 -3.72 11.69
CA ILE A 77 20.33 -2.31 11.96
C ILE A 77 19.03 -1.50 11.82
N MET A 78 18.30 -1.69 10.72
CA MET A 78 17.00 -1.02 10.52
C MET A 78 16.04 -1.30 11.68
N LYS A 79 15.98 -2.56 12.17
CA LYS A 79 15.12 -2.92 13.30
C LYS A 79 15.58 -2.25 14.59
N GLN A 80 16.88 -2.18 14.85
CA GLN A 80 17.45 -1.52 16.04
C GLN A 80 17.18 -0.02 16.06
N GLU A 81 17.24 0.62 14.88
CA GLU A 81 17.01 2.05 14.69
C GLU A 81 15.52 2.40 14.44
N GLY A 82 14.61 1.44 14.51
CA GLY A 82 13.19 1.66 14.26
C GLY A 82 12.84 2.10 12.84
N LEU A 83 13.70 1.83 11.85
CA LEU A 83 13.50 2.21 10.46
C LEU A 83 12.54 1.26 9.76
N VAL A 84 11.29 1.67 9.61
CA VAL A 84 10.24 0.89 8.96
C VAL A 84 9.86 1.54 7.64
N SER A 85 10.03 0.80 6.53
CA SER A 85 9.63 1.29 5.21
C SER A 85 8.11 1.53 5.16
N SER A 86 7.69 2.66 4.58
CA SER A 86 6.27 2.99 4.41
C SER A 86 5.49 1.94 3.61
N TYR A 87 6.15 1.15 2.76
CA TYR A 87 5.54 0.03 2.05
C TYR A 87 5.27 -1.20 2.91
N THR A 88 5.86 -1.29 4.11
CA THR A 88 5.61 -2.41 5.05
C THR A 88 4.53 -2.10 6.07
N THR A 89 4.05 -0.85 6.13
CA THR A 89 2.87 -0.52 6.93
C THR A 89 1.65 -1.20 6.31
N ALA A 90 0.75 -1.70 7.16
CA ALA A 90 -0.47 -2.33 6.70
C ALA A 90 -1.23 -1.37 5.78
N GLN A 91 -1.38 -1.77 4.52
CA GLN A 91 -2.24 -1.05 3.58
C GLN A 91 -3.69 -1.48 3.81
N PHE A 92 -4.61 -0.57 3.46
CA PHE A 92 -6.02 -0.91 3.42
C PHE A 92 -6.23 -2.13 2.53
N LYS A 93 -6.85 -3.17 3.10
CA LYS A 93 -7.36 -4.30 2.33
C LYS A 93 -8.86 -4.08 2.20
N PRO A 94 -9.34 -3.74 1.00
CA PRO A 94 -10.78 -3.63 0.79
C PRO A 94 -11.41 -4.98 1.18
N GLN A 95 -12.54 -4.92 1.90
CA GLN A 95 -13.36 -6.12 2.08
C GLN A 95 -13.70 -6.64 0.69
N LYS A 96 -13.63 -7.96 0.51
CA LYS A 96 -14.08 -8.59 -0.73
C LYS A 96 -15.61 -8.55 -0.73
N ASP A 97 -16.17 -7.42 -1.13
CA ASP A 97 -17.59 -7.32 -1.42
C ASP A 97 -17.92 -8.26 -2.58
N ARG A 98 -19.12 -8.85 -2.54
CA ARG A 98 -19.58 -9.67 -3.66
C ARG A 98 -19.62 -8.78 -4.89
N CYS A 99 -18.92 -9.20 -5.94
CA CYS A 99 -18.91 -8.49 -7.20
C CYS A 99 -20.34 -8.38 -7.75
N ASN A 100 -20.69 -7.23 -8.31
CA ASN A 100 -21.96 -7.05 -8.98
C ASN A 100 -22.07 -8.03 -10.16
N GLU A 101 -23.01 -8.98 -10.06
CA GLU A 101 -23.26 -10.02 -11.06
C GLU A 101 -24.30 -9.57 -12.12
N SER A 102 -24.63 -8.27 -12.17
CA SER A 102 -25.59 -7.77 -13.16
C SER A 102 -25.16 -8.12 -14.58
N LYS A 103 -26.15 -8.34 -15.43
CA LYS A 103 -25.98 -8.65 -16.87
C LYS A 103 -25.69 -7.41 -17.72
N VAL A 104 -25.46 -6.25 -17.09
CA VAL A 104 -25.12 -5.01 -17.83
C VAL A 104 -23.86 -5.25 -18.66
N ALA A 105 -23.96 -4.95 -19.94
CA ALA A 105 -22.91 -5.19 -20.92
C ALA A 105 -21.75 -4.20 -20.75
N ASN A 106 -20.58 -4.58 -21.23
CA ASN A 106 -19.48 -3.65 -21.44
C ASN A 106 -19.66 -2.96 -22.81
N VAL A 107 -20.40 -1.89 -22.84
CA VAL A 107 -20.67 -1.12 -24.06
C VAL A 107 -19.41 -0.46 -24.58
N LEU A 108 -18.58 0.07 -23.68
CA LEU A 108 -17.34 0.77 -24.03
C LEU A 108 -16.30 -0.14 -24.70
N ASN A 109 -16.31 -1.45 -24.37
CA ASN A 109 -15.46 -2.49 -24.96
C ASN A 109 -13.99 -2.08 -25.22
N ARG A 110 -13.36 -1.43 -24.24
CA ARG A 110 -11.97 -0.91 -24.29
C ARG A 110 -11.71 0.19 -25.32
N GLN A 111 -12.73 0.79 -25.91
CA GLN A 111 -12.58 1.91 -26.83
C GLN A 111 -12.39 3.22 -26.05
N PHE A 112 -11.25 3.36 -25.37
CA PHE A 112 -10.95 4.52 -24.52
C PHE A 112 -10.36 5.71 -25.29
N GLN A 113 -10.10 5.57 -26.59
CA GLN A 113 -9.51 6.61 -27.41
C GLN A 113 -10.53 7.18 -28.40
N ASN A 114 -10.31 8.43 -28.79
CA ASN A 114 -11.12 9.13 -29.79
C ASN A 114 -12.62 9.24 -29.44
N GLN A 115 -12.94 9.30 -28.15
CA GLN A 115 -14.31 9.57 -27.72
C GLN A 115 -14.66 11.04 -27.96
N PRO A 116 -15.90 11.38 -28.37
CA PRO A 116 -16.35 12.76 -28.41
C PRO A 116 -16.36 13.42 -27.02
N TYR A 117 -16.30 14.75 -27.01
CA TYR A 117 -16.38 15.52 -25.75
C TYR A 117 -17.64 15.16 -24.98
N ARG A 118 -17.48 14.87 -23.69
CA ARG A 118 -18.53 14.47 -22.75
C ARG A 118 -19.36 13.23 -23.12
N ASN A 119 -19.02 12.53 -24.21
CA ASN A 119 -19.79 11.37 -24.64
C ASN A 119 -19.66 10.19 -23.63
N VAL A 120 -18.47 9.97 -23.13
CA VAL A 120 -18.17 8.87 -22.21
C VAL A 120 -17.51 9.40 -20.94
N VAL A 121 -18.17 9.18 -19.81
CA VAL A 121 -17.63 9.48 -18.49
C VAL A 121 -17.32 8.17 -17.77
N VAL A 122 -16.10 8.06 -17.25
CA VAL A 122 -15.68 6.93 -16.43
C VAL A 122 -15.63 7.31 -14.96
N SER A 123 -15.96 6.38 -14.09
CA SER A 123 -15.91 6.59 -12.65
C SER A 123 -15.14 5.50 -11.94
N ASP A 124 -14.43 5.90 -10.91
CA ASP A 124 -13.77 4.99 -9.96
C ASP A 124 -13.86 5.56 -8.55
N LEU A 125 -13.88 4.66 -7.59
CA LEU A 125 -13.80 5.00 -6.17
C LEU A 125 -12.42 4.62 -5.63
N THR A 126 -11.68 5.62 -5.19
CA THR A 126 -10.44 5.41 -4.46
C THR A 126 -10.62 5.73 -2.98
N TYR A 127 -9.68 5.28 -2.15
CA TYR A 127 -9.72 5.52 -0.71
C TYR A 127 -8.44 6.24 -0.25
N VAL A 128 -8.63 7.15 0.68
CA VAL A 128 -7.55 7.96 1.24
C VAL A 128 -7.61 7.87 2.76
N ARG A 129 -6.47 7.69 3.39
CA ARG A 129 -6.39 7.72 4.84
C ARG A 129 -6.20 9.16 5.32
N VAL A 130 -7.18 9.68 6.03
CA VAL A 130 -7.13 10.98 6.67
C VAL A 130 -7.04 10.76 8.18
N ARG A 131 -5.92 11.15 8.80
CA ARG A 131 -5.61 10.86 10.20
C ARG A 131 -5.69 9.35 10.47
N ASN A 132 -6.69 8.89 11.25
CA ASN A 132 -6.88 7.49 11.62
C ASN A 132 -8.07 6.82 10.91
N HIS A 133 -8.80 7.53 10.04
CA HIS A 133 -9.99 7.05 9.35
C HIS A 133 -9.74 6.93 7.85
N TRP A 134 -10.38 5.95 7.23
CA TRP A 134 -10.42 5.82 5.78
C TRP A 134 -11.58 6.65 5.24
N ASN A 135 -11.31 7.40 4.18
CA ASN A 135 -12.28 8.16 3.44
C ASN A 135 -12.27 7.71 1.98
N TYR A 136 -13.36 7.93 1.30
CA TYR A 136 -13.54 7.55 -0.09
C TYR A 136 -13.67 8.80 -0.95
N ILE A 137 -13.10 8.72 -2.14
CA ILE A 137 -13.20 9.75 -3.16
C ILE A 137 -13.78 9.10 -4.40
N CYS A 138 -14.89 9.64 -4.90
CA CYS A 138 -15.45 9.30 -6.19
C CYS A 138 -15.04 10.38 -7.19
N ILE A 139 -14.56 9.98 -8.35
CA ILE A 139 -14.21 10.87 -9.45
C ILE A 139 -14.96 10.47 -10.71
N LEU A 140 -15.36 11.46 -11.49
CA LEU A 140 -15.94 11.33 -12.81
C LEU A 140 -14.98 11.98 -13.81
N ILE A 141 -14.51 11.21 -14.78
CA ILE A 141 -13.50 11.64 -15.76
C ILE A 141 -14.11 11.55 -17.17
N ASP A 142 -14.05 12.63 -17.92
CA ASP A 142 -14.35 12.62 -19.35
C ASP A 142 -13.24 11.90 -20.12
N LEU A 143 -13.60 10.91 -20.94
CA LEU A 143 -12.60 10.18 -21.72
C LEU A 143 -12.03 10.98 -22.90
N PHE A 144 -12.67 12.04 -23.33
CA PHE A 144 -12.18 12.89 -24.41
C PHE A 144 -10.86 13.58 -24.05
N ASN A 145 -10.85 14.33 -22.96
CA ASN A 145 -9.72 15.17 -22.55
C ASN A 145 -9.05 14.71 -21.22
N ARG A 146 -9.58 13.67 -20.58
CA ARG A 146 -9.15 13.14 -19.29
C ARG A 146 -9.35 14.11 -18.11
N GLU A 147 -10.24 15.07 -18.28
CA GLU A 147 -10.58 16.04 -17.26
C GLU A 147 -11.53 15.44 -16.23
N ILE A 148 -11.34 15.83 -14.95
CA ILE A 148 -12.27 15.49 -13.88
C ILE A 148 -13.46 16.42 -13.98
N VAL A 149 -14.60 15.90 -14.45
CA VAL A 149 -15.83 16.66 -14.63
C VAL A 149 -16.71 16.67 -13.38
N GLY A 150 -16.49 15.75 -12.45
CA GLY A 150 -17.21 15.70 -11.17
C GLY A 150 -16.43 14.92 -10.13
N TYR A 151 -16.62 15.26 -8.86
CA TYR A 151 -15.98 14.57 -7.75
C TYR A 151 -16.77 14.70 -6.46
N SER A 152 -16.56 13.74 -5.57
CA SER A 152 -17.08 13.81 -4.19
C SER A 152 -16.13 13.10 -3.23
N ALA A 153 -16.21 13.45 -1.95
CA ALA A 153 -15.45 12.79 -0.89
C ALA A 153 -16.34 12.56 0.33
N GLY A 154 -16.15 11.42 1.00
CA GLY A 154 -16.94 11.06 2.18
C GLY A 154 -16.35 9.90 2.96
N GLU A 155 -16.89 9.62 4.14
CA GLU A 155 -16.43 8.58 5.04
C GLU A 155 -16.92 7.18 4.64
N HIS A 156 -17.96 7.11 3.80
CA HIS A 156 -18.60 5.86 3.43
C HIS A 156 -18.66 5.66 1.92
N LYS A 157 -18.41 4.43 1.49
CA LYS A 157 -18.53 3.98 0.11
C LYS A 157 -20.00 3.69 -0.20
N THR A 158 -20.74 4.70 -0.66
CA THR A 158 -22.19 4.63 -0.89
C THR A 158 -22.58 5.18 -2.26
N ALA A 159 -23.78 4.81 -2.75
CA ALA A 159 -24.38 5.39 -3.94
C ALA A 159 -24.58 6.91 -3.82
N GLU A 160 -24.86 7.43 -2.62
CA GLU A 160 -24.97 8.86 -2.39
C GLU A 160 -23.66 9.60 -2.69
N LEU A 161 -22.51 8.98 -2.41
CA LEU A 161 -21.21 9.56 -2.77
C LEU A 161 -21.09 9.71 -4.30
N VAL A 162 -21.51 8.72 -5.08
CA VAL A 162 -21.54 8.77 -6.54
C VAL A 162 -22.49 9.86 -7.02
N LYS A 163 -23.71 9.93 -6.48
CA LYS A 163 -24.70 10.97 -6.80
C LYS A 163 -24.18 12.36 -6.52
N GLN A 164 -23.45 12.56 -5.43
CA GLN A 164 -22.82 13.86 -5.12
C GLN A 164 -21.75 14.24 -6.14
N ALA A 165 -21.03 13.28 -6.70
CA ALA A 165 -20.07 13.54 -7.77
C ALA A 165 -20.79 14.02 -9.05
N PHE A 166 -21.90 13.39 -9.41
CA PHE A 166 -22.74 13.85 -10.53
C PHE A 166 -23.32 15.25 -10.34
N ARG A 167 -23.73 15.59 -9.11
CA ARG A 167 -24.22 16.96 -8.80
C ARG A 167 -23.19 18.07 -9.01
N LYS A 168 -21.91 17.74 -9.04
CA LYS A 168 -20.81 18.68 -9.27
C LYS A 168 -20.35 18.73 -10.72
N VAL A 169 -20.95 17.94 -11.60
CA VAL A 169 -20.68 18.04 -13.02
C VAL A 169 -21.22 19.38 -13.53
N GLU A 170 -20.33 20.21 -14.05
CA GLU A 170 -20.72 21.47 -14.66
C GLU A 170 -21.35 21.23 -16.05
N GLY A 171 -22.44 21.93 -16.36
CA GLY A 171 -23.16 21.82 -17.61
C GLY A 171 -24.29 20.78 -17.61
N ASN A 172 -24.65 20.31 -18.80
CA ASN A 172 -25.82 19.43 -18.97
C ASN A 172 -25.42 17.97 -18.91
N LEU A 173 -25.97 17.22 -17.95
CA LEU A 173 -25.74 15.78 -17.80
C LEU A 173 -26.27 14.97 -19.00
N SER A 174 -27.24 15.47 -19.75
CA SER A 174 -27.76 14.81 -20.98
C SER A 174 -26.75 14.77 -22.13
N GLU A 175 -25.61 15.46 -22.03
CA GLU A 175 -24.51 15.35 -22.96
C GLU A 175 -23.70 14.07 -22.77
N ILE A 176 -23.81 13.44 -21.58
CA ILE A 176 -23.16 12.17 -21.26
C ILE A 176 -24.03 11.04 -21.78
N HIS A 177 -23.50 10.24 -22.69
CA HIS A 177 -24.24 9.11 -23.26
C HIS A 177 -23.88 7.79 -22.58
N ILE A 178 -22.64 7.62 -22.15
CA ILE A 178 -22.17 6.39 -21.50
C ILE A 178 -21.52 6.72 -20.17
N PHE A 179 -21.98 6.07 -19.12
CA PHE A 179 -21.34 6.04 -17.81
C PHE A 179 -20.67 4.68 -17.60
N HIS A 180 -19.34 4.65 -17.65
CA HIS A 180 -18.56 3.42 -17.50
C HIS A 180 -17.91 3.34 -16.13
N THR A 181 -18.08 2.19 -15.45
CA THR A 181 -17.54 1.96 -14.13
C THR A 181 -17.10 0.49 -13.94
N ASP A 182 -16.45 0.21 -12.83
CA ASP A 182 -16.21 -1.15 -12.38
C ASP A 182 -17.51 -1.80 -11.88
N ARG A 183 -17.41 -3.06 -11.41
CA ARG A 183 -18.54 -3.81 -10.84
C ARG A 183 -18.71 -3.59 -9.34
N GLY A 184 -18.44 -2.41 -8.84
CA GLY A 184 -18.68 -2.05 -7.45
C GLY A 184 -20.17 -2.01 -7.10
N ASN A 185 -20.53 -2.46 -5.91
CA ASN A 185 -21.93 -2.47 -5.46
C ASN A 185 -22.50 -1.07 -5.28
N GLU A 186 -21.67 -0.07 -5.07
CA GLU A 186 -22.04 1.35 -4.98
C GLU A 186 -22.65 1.91 -6.26
N PHE A 187 -22.31 1.29 -7.39
CA PHE A 187 -22.85 1.67 -8.71
C PHE A 187 -24.12 0.89 -9.08
N LYS A 188 -24.43 -0.20 -8.34
CA LYS A 188 -25.68 -0.97 -8.47
C LYS A 188 -26.66 -0.55 -7.40
N ASN A 189 -27.35 0.54 -7.63
CA ASN A 189 -28.31 1.07 -6.68
C ASN A 189 -29.43 1.79 -7.44
N GLU A 190 -30.68 1.61 -7.00
CA GLU A 190 -31.85 2.26 -7.58
C GLU A 190 -31.66 3.76 -7.80
N THR A 191 -31.05 4.46 -6.82
CA THR A 191 -30.79 5.90 -6.93
C THR A 191 -29.85 6.27 -8.09
N ILE A 192 -28.86 5.42 -8.41
CA ILE A 192 -27.98 5.63 -9.55
C ILE A 192 -28.69 5.25 -10.85
N GLU A 193 -29.44 4.14 -10.85
CA GLU A 193 -30.23 3.70 -11.99
C GLU A 193 -31.25 4.78 -12.39
N GLU A 194 -32.01 5.34 -11.43
CA GLU A 194 -32.96 6.44 -11.65
C GLU A 194 -32.25 7.71 -12.20
N LEU A 195 -31.04 8.03 -11.70
CA LEU A 195 -30.27 9.16 -12.21
C LEU A 195 -29.90 8.95 -13.67
N LEU A 196 -29.35 7.78 -13.99
CA LEU A 196 -28.91 7.45 -15.35
C LEU A 196 -30.10 7.42 -16.31
N GLU A 197 -31.23 6.84 -15.91
CA GLU A 197 -32.46 6.84 -16.69
C GLU A 197 -33.02 8.26 -16.93
N THR A 198 -33.03 9.12 -15.90
CA THR A 198 -33.52 10.50 -15.99
C THR A 198 -32.76 11.32 -17.04
N PHE A 199 -31.46 11.10 -17.17
CA PHE A 199 -30.61 11.83 -18.12
C PHE A 199 -30.32 11.02 -19.40
N HIS A 200 -30.94 9.85 -19.59
CA HIS A 200 -30.73 8.95 -20.72
C HIS A 200 -29.29 8.49 -20.91
N ILE A 201 -28.59 8.24 -19.81
CA ILE A 201 -27.20 7.80 -19.78
C ILE A 201 -27.15 6.27 -19.73
N GLU A 202 -26.48 5.66 -20.69
CA GLU A 202 -26.29 4.20 -20.73
C GLU A 202 -25.23 3.75 -19.73
N CYS A 203 -25.56 2.77 -18.88
CA CYS A 203 -24.60 2.17 -17.96
C CYS A 203 -23.74 1.12 -18.65
N SER A 204 -22.43 1.21 -18.52
CA SER A 204 -21.46 0.27 -19.04
C SER A 204 -20.56 -0.26 -17.92
N LEU A 205 -20.46 -1.58 -17.76
CA LEU A 205 -19.63 -2.18 -16.73
C LEU A 205 -18.36 -2.83 -17.31
N SER A 206 -17.25 -2.69 -16.59
CA SER A 206 -16.02 -3.35 -16.97
C SER A 206 -16.16 -4.88 -17.01
N HIS A 207 -15.30 -5.58 -17.76
CA HIS A 207 -15.22 -7.04 -17.74
C HIS A 207 -14.85 -7.54 -16.34
N LYS A 208 -15.29 -8.78 -16.04
CA LYS A 208 -14.89 -9.52 -14.83
C LYS A 208 -13.41 -9.86 -14.88
#